data_e9807f5f5762f683db8c97858aec3460
#
_entry.id   e9807f5f5762f683db8c97858aec3460
#
_cell.length_a   1.000
_cell.length_b   1.000
_cell.length_c   1.000
_cell.angle_alpha   90.00
_cell.angle_beta   90.00
_cell.angle_gamma   90.00
#
_symmetry.space_group_name_H-M   'P 1'
#
loop_
_entity.id
_entity.type
_entity.pdbx_description
1 polymer ?
#
loop_
_entity_poly.entity_id
_entity_poly.type
_entity_poly.pdbx_seq_one_letter_code
_entity_poly.pdbx_strand_id
1 'polypeptide(L)'
;SLQPVARRVLIVAGLVSITVAGALLFESFLSLEMALSFGHTRQGHVTGWIGLAVILLVFLYPIRKRVGQNRMWPRGWFQVHMVAGVVGPLLIVLHAGAHLHALVPILAMVAMGIVALSGIIGQAVHYLALRTLNEERRQLLQQGVSPVEAEVRLHDVASREETFRVWQLIHAPMTLLFMVLVVLHVVGTMFFGGL
;
A
#
# COMPACT_ATOMS: atom_id res chain seq x y z
N SER A 1 -5.58 24.19 -7.26
CA SER A 1 -5.85 24.01 -5.81
C SER A 1 -6.69 22.77 -5.63
N LEU A 2 -6.24 21.85 -4.79
CA LEU A 2 -7.00 20.66 -4.40
C LEU A 2 -8.40 21.06 -3.99
N GLN A 3 -9.42 20.43 -4.55
CA GLN A 3 -10.79 20.64 -4.11
C GLN A 3 -10.85 20.49 -2.59
N PRO A 4 -11.53 21.36 -1.85
CA PRO A 4 -11.51 21.36 -0.38
C PRO A 4 -11.96 20.03 0.23
N VAL A 5 -12.77 19.27 -0.48
CA VAL A 5 -13.21 17.92 -0.08
C VAL A 5 -12.05 16.90 -0.16
N ALA A 6 -11.29 16.90 -1.26
CA ALA A 6 -10.15 15.99 -1.42
C ALA A 6 -9.07 16.25 -0.36
N ARG A 7 -8.79 17.51 -0.05
CA ARG A 7 -7.86 17.90 1.01
C ARG A 7 -8.33 17.40 2.39
N ARG A 8 -9.63 17.57 2.71
CA ARG A 8 -10.19 17.07 3.98
C ARG A 8 -10.11 15.54 4.07
N VAL A 9 -10.43 14.83 3.00
CA VAL A 9 -10.34 13.37 2.94
C VAL A 9 -8.91 12.90 3.16
N LEU A 10 -7.92 13.53 2.53
CA LEU A 10 -6.50 13.20 2.72
C LEU A 10 -6.04 13.45 4.16
N ILE A 11 -6.45 14.56 4.77
CA ILE A 11 -6.11 14.87 6.16
C ILE A 11 -6.75 13.83 7.10
N VAL A 12 -8.04 13.54 6.93
CA VAL A 12 -8.76 12.56 7.77
C VAL A 12 -8.16 11.16 7.58
N ALA A 13 -7.92 10.73 6.33
CA ALA A 13 -7.29 9.44 6.05
C ALA A 13 -5.88 9.36 6.64
N GLY A 14 -5.10 10.44 6.55
CA GLY A 14 -3.78 10.53 7.16
C GLY A 14 -3.84 10.43 8.68
N LEU A 15 -4.76 11.15 9.33
CA LEU A 15 -4.95 11.09 10.79
C LEU A 15 -5.42 9.70 11.24
N VAL A 16 -6.40 9.12 10.56
CA VAL A 16 -6.86 7.75 10.85
C VAL A 16 -5.72 6.75 10.67
N SER A 17 -4.93 6.89 9.61
CA SER A 17 -3.79 6.02 9.35
C SER A 17 -2.73 6.11 10.44
N ILE A 18 -2.38 7.32 10.87
CA ILE A 18 -1.41 7.54 11.97
C ILE A 18 -1.97 6.96 13.28
N THR A 19 -3.26 7.15 13.54
CA THR A 19 -3.90 6.62 14.76
C THR A 19 -3.92 5.09 14.75
N VAL A 20 -4.28 4.47 13.63
CA VAL A 20 -4.30 3.00 13.49
C VAL A 20 -2.88 2.44 13.58
N ALA A 21 -1.90 3.05 12.91
CA ALA A 21 -0.51 2.65 13.02
C ALA A 21 0.03 2.79 14.45
N GLY A 22 -0.30 3.90 15.11
CA GLY A 22 0.04 4.13 16.51
C GLY A 22 -0.60 3.12 17.45
N ALA A 23 -1.87 2.79 17.24
CA ALA A 23 -2.58 1.78 18.03
C ALA A 23 -1.98 0.38 17.83
N LEU A 24 -1.68 -0.02 16.59
CA LEU A 24 -1.04 -1.30 16.30
C LEU A 24 0.38 -1.39 16.88
N LEU A 25 1.15 -0.30 16.82
CA LEU A 25 2.46 -0.24 17.45
C LEU A 25 2.36 -0.30 18.97
N PHE A 26 1.37 0.39 19.57
CA PHE A 26 1.13 0.36 21.00
C PHE A 26 0.66 -1.01 21.49
N GLU A 27 -0.26 -1.65 20.77
CA GLU A 27 -0.71 -3.01 21.07
C GLU A 27 0.42 -4.04 20.89
N SER A 28 1.24 -3.87 19.86
CA SER A 28 2.45 -4.67 19.68
C SER A 28 3.43 -4.47 20.84
N PHE A 29 3.56 -3.25 21.33
CA PHE A 29 4.40 -2.94 22.49
C PHE A 29 3.86 -3.52 23.79
N LEU A 30 2.53 -3.46 24.02
CA LEU A 30 1.88 -4.07 25.21
C LEU A 30 1.87 -5.60 25.16
N SER A 31 1.72 -6.21 23.97
CA SER A 31 1.80 -7.67 23.80
C SER A 31 3.22 -8.22 23.91
N LEU A 32 4.24 -7.34 23.95
CA LEU A 32 5.64 -7.68 24.16
C LEU A 32 5.89 -8.45 25.47
N GLU A 33 5.10 -8.19 26.49
CA GLU A 33 5.25 -8.91 27.77
C GLU A 33 4.57 -10.29 27.76
N MET A 34 3.64 -10.56 26.87
CA MET A 34 2.81 -11.78 26.89
C MET A 34 3.07 -12.73 25.70
N ALA A 35 3.65 -12.30 24.60
CA ALA A 35 3.87 -13.14 23.44
C ALA A 35 5.24 -13.79 23.46
N LEU A 36 5.30 -14.97 24.05
CA LEU A 36 6.38 -15.91 23.94
C LEU A 36 6.81 -16.15 22.49
N SER A 37 8.05 -15.82 22.18
CA SER A 37 8.95 -16.40 21.14
C SER A 37 8.35 -17.01 19.85
N PHE A 38 7.16 -16.61 19.38
CA PHE A 38 6.56 -17.18 18.17
C PHE A 38 7.47 -16.99 16.94
N GLY A 39 8.12 -15.83 16.81
CA GLY A 39 9.04 -15.53 15.70
C GLY A 39 10.24 -16.46 15.60
N HIS A 40 10.70 -17.03 16.71
CA HIS A 40 11.82 -18.00 16.76
C HIS A 40 11.36 -19.46 16.65
N THR A 41 10.07 -19.71 16.53
CA THR A 41 9.55 -21.05 16.29
C THR A 41 9.61 -21.39 14.81
N ARG A 42 9.65 -22.69 14.48
CA ARG A 42 9.54 -23.16 13.10
C ARG A 42 8.29 -22.60 12.40
N GLN A 43 7.18 -22.49 13.11
CA GLN A 43 5.94 -21.94 12.59
C GLN A 43 6.07 -20.42 12.28
N GLY A 44 6.76 -19.68 13.15
CA GLY A 44 7.05 -18.28 12.93
C GLY A 44 7.91 -18.03 11.68
N HIS A 45 8.95 -18.84 11.46
CA HIS A 45 9.76 -18.78 10.24
C HIS A 45 8.94 -19.10 8.97
N VAL A 46 8.11 -20.15 9.01
CA VAL A 46 7.21 -20.48 7.88
C VAL A 46 6.26 -19.34 7.59
N THR A 47 5.68 -18.71 8.61
CA THR A 47 4.80 -17.55 8.46
C THR A 47 5.52 -16.37 7.80
N GLY A 48 6.79 -16.13 8.16
CA GLY A 48 7.63 -15.11 7.53
C GLY A 48 7.85 -15.36 6.05
N TRP A 49 8.17 -16.59 5.66
CA TRP A 49 8.36 -16.97 4.25
C TRP A 49 7.06 -16.85 3.44
N ILE A 50 5.93 -17.29 4.01
CA ILE A 50 4.62 -17.12 3.36
C ILE A 50 4.29 -15.64 3.20
N GLY A 51 4.49 -14.85 4.24
CA GLY A 51 4.28 -13.41 4.21
C GLY A 51 5.12 -12.71 3.14
N LEU A 52 6.41 -13.07 3.04
CA LEU A 52 7.30 -12.58 1.99
C LEU A 52 6.80 -12.96 0.59
N ALA A 53 6.41 -14.23 0.38
CA ALA A 53 5.86 -14.68 -0.90
C ALA A 53 4.61 -13.88 -1.30
N VAL A 54 3.69 -13.64 -0.35
CA VAL A 54 2.50 -12.83 -0.57
C VAL A 54 2.85 -11.37 -0.90
N ILE A 55 3.83 -10.78 -0.19
CA ILE A 55 4.30 -9.41 -0.50
C ILE A 55 4.90 -9.33 -1.90
N LEU A 56 5.64 -10.33 -2.33
CA LEU A 56 6.22 -10.37 -3.69
C LEU A 56 5.13 -10.37 -4.78
N LEU A 57 3.95 -10.94 -4.53
CA LEU A 57 2.83 -10.87 -5.46
C LEU A 57 2.37 -9.43 -5.75
N VAL A 58 2.58 -8.50 -4.81
CA VAL A 58 2.26 -7.08 -4.99
C VAL A 58 2.99 -6.49 -6.21
N PHE A 59 4.19 -6.96 -6.52
CA PHE A 59 4.99 -6.46 -7.65
C PHE A 59 4.52 -6.96 -9.01
N LEU A 60 3.70 -8.00 -9.08
CA LEU A 60 3.19 -8.52 -10.36
C LEU A 60 2.35 -7.48 -11.09
N TYR A 61 1.58 -6.67 -10.36
CA TYR A 61 0.78 -5.60 -10.98
C TYR A 61 1.62 -4.52 -11.67
N PRO A 62 2.59 -3.85 -11.00
CA PRO A 62 3.41 -2.83 -11.66
C PRO A 62 4.29 -3.41 -12.77
N ILE A 63 4.77 -4.65 -12.64
CA ILE A 63 5.52 -5.34 -13.70
C ILE A 63 4.60 -5.56 -14.90
N ARG A 64 3.41 -6.14 -14.69
CA ARG A 64 2.46 -6.42 -15.76
C ARG A 64 1.98 -5.14 -16.46
N LYS A 65 1.80 -4.05 -15.69
CA LYS A 65 1.44 -2.75 -16.23
C LYS A 65 2.52 -2.16 -17.15
N ARG A 66 3.80 -2.40 -16.86
CA ARG A 66 4.93 -1.87 -17.65
C ARG A 66 5.28 -2.74 -18.85
N VAL A 67 5.18 -4.05 -18.71
CA VAL A 67 5.59 -5.02 -19.75
C VAL A 67 4.43 -5.34 -20.70
N GLY A 68 3.17 -5.17 -20.26
CA GLY A 68 2.00 -5.47 -21.09
C GLY A 68 1.88 -4.49 -22.26
N GLN A 69 1.95 -4.99 -23.49
CA GLN A 69 1.73 -4.21 -24.72
C GLN A 69 0.28 -3.75 -24.91
N ASN A 70 -0.66 -4.35 -24.20
CA ASN A 70 -2.08 -3.97 -24.24
C ASN A 70 -2.34 -2.79 -23.28
N ARG A 71 -2.86 -1.70 -23.82
CA ARG A 71 -3.28 -0.50 -23.07
C ARG A 71 -4.47 -0.74 -22.13
N MET A 72 -5.02 -1.94 -22.08
CA MET A 72 -6.13 -2.27 -21.18
C MET A 72 -5.63 -2.39 -19.72
N TRP A 73 -6.36 -1.75 -18.82
CA TRP A 73 -6.10 -1.79 -17.39
C TRP A 73 -6.15 -3.22 -16.85
N PRO A 74 -5.08 -3.77 -16.25
CA PRO A 74 -5.03 -5.14 -15.76
C PRO A 74 -5.79 -5.29 -14.43
N ARG A 75 -7.12 -5.23 -14.47
CA ARG A 75 -8.01 -5.21 -13.29
C ARG A 75 -7.74 -6.36 -12.32
N GLY A 76 -7.58 -7.58 -12.83
CA GLY A 76 -7.32 -8.75 -11.98
C GLY A 76 -6.01 -8.63 -11.20
N TRP A 77 -4.94 -8.17 -11.85
CA TRP A 77 -3.64 -7.95 -11.18
C TRP A 77 -3.67 -6.80 -10.18
N PHE A 78 -4.49 -5.79 -10.43
CA PHE A 78 -4.72 -4.74 -9.46
C PHE A 78 -5.43 -5.26 -8.20
N GLN A 79 -6.41 -6.14 -8.34
CA GLN A 79 -7.06 -6.80 -7.20
C GLN A 79 -6.08 -7.67 -6.42
N VAL A 80 -5.22 -8.46 -7.10
CA VAL A 80 -4.15 -9.22 -6.46
C VAL A 80 -3.21 -8.30 -5.67
N HIS A 81 -2.81 -7.17 -6.26
CA HIS A 81 -1.99 -6.17 -5.59
C HIS A 81 -2.66 -5.65 -4.31
N MET A 82 -3.94 -5.32 -4.36
CA MET A 82 -4.70 -4.81 -3.21
C MET A 82 -4.82 -5.84 -2.09
N VAL A 83 -5.20 -7.06 -2.43
CA VAL A 83 -5.36 -8.15 -1.44
C VAL A 83 -4.02 -8.52 -0.84
N ALA A 84 -2.99 -8.72 -1.64
CA ALA A 84 -1.66 -9.05 -1.19
C ALA A 84 -1.04 -7.91 -0.35
N GLY A 85 -1.34 -6.64 -0.70
CA GLY A 85 -0.92 -5.46 0.04
C GLY A 85 -1.54 -5.32 1.43
N VAL A 86 -2.62 -6.04 1.73
CA VAL A 86 -3.23 -6.12 3.06
C VAL A 86 -2.82 -7.42 3.77
N VAL A 87 -2.96 -8.55 3.10
CA VAL A 87 -2.69 -9.88 3.70
C VAL A 87 -1.21 -10.07 4.03
N GLY A 88 -0.30 -9.62 3.14
CA GLY A 88 1.14 -9.72 3.35
C GLY A 88 1.60 -9.02 4.64
N PRO A 89 1.31 -7.74 4.85
CA PRO A 89 1.59 -7.05 6.10
C PRO A 89 1.02 -7.73 7.34
N LEU A 90 -0.20 -8.25 7.29
CA LEU A 90 -0.78 -8.98 8.43
C LEU A 90 0.02 -10.25 8.77
N LEU A 91 0.46 -11.01 7.76
CA LEU A 91 1.31 -12.18 7.98
C LEU A 91 2.67 -11.81 8.55
N ILE A 92 3.26 -10.68 8.12
CA ILE A 92 4.54 -10.19 8.65
C ILE A 92 4.38 -9.71 10.08
N VAL A 93 3.28 -9.05 10.44
CA VAL A 93 2.99 -8.67 11.84
C VAL A 93 2.90 -9.93 12.71
N LEU A 94 2.22 -10.97 12.25
CA LEU A 94 2.17 -12.26 12.96
C LEU A 94 3.55 -12.91 13.06
N HIS A 95 4.37 -12.84 12.01
CA HIS A 95 5.75 -13.34 12.02
C HIS A 95 6.63 -12.59 13.03
N ALA A 96 6.54 -11.26 13.03
CA ALA A 96 7.34 -10.42 13.91
C ALA A 96 7.00 -10.67 15.39
N GLY A 97 5.73 -10.92 15.70
CA GLY A 97 5.27 -11.08 17.07
C GLY A 97 5.80 -9.95 17.96
N ALA A 98 6.30 -10.29 19.14
CA ALA A 98 6.87 -9.34 20.09
C ALA A 98 8.38 -9.08 19.94
N HIS A 99 9.03 -9.60 18.89
CA HIS A 99 10.48 -9.55 18.72
C HIS A 99 10.95 -8.27 18.02
N LEU A 100 10.79 -7.14 18.68
CA LEU A 100 11.23 -5.83 18.20
C LEU A 100 12.60 -5.41 18.79
N HIS A 101 13.59 -6.31 18.76
CA HIS A 101 14.90 -6.04 19.37
C HIS A 101 15.99 -5.63 18.37
N ALA A 102 15.76 -5.78 17.07
CA ALA A 102 16.73 -5.43 16.05
C ALA A 102 16.24 -4.22 15.22
N LEU A 103 17.15 -3.29 14.94
CA LEU A 103 16.83 -2.04 14.27
C LEU A 103 16.26 -2.27 12.84
N VAL A 104 16.87 -3.17 12.06
CA VAL A 104 16.46 -3.41 10.66
C VAL A 104 15.03 -3.95 10.55
N PRO A 105 14.60 -4.98 11.31
CA PRO A 105 13.20 -5.42 11.33
C PRO A 105 12.22 -4.32 11.77
N ILE A 106 12.56 -3.52 12.77
CA ILE A 106 11.71 -2.42 13.23
C ILE A 106 11.50 -1.40 12.12
N LEU A 107 12.58 -0.96 11.47
CA LEU A 107 12.50 -0.03 10.35
C LEU A 107 11.71 -0.61 9.17
N ALA A 108 11.89 -1.91 8.87
CA ALA A 108 11.11 -2.61 7.85
C ALA A 108 9.62 -2.62 8.19
N MET A 109 9.24 -2.89 9.44
CA MET A 109 7.84 -2.86 9.91
C MET A 109 7.23 -1.45 9.79
N VAL A 110 7.96 -0.40 10.18
CA VAL A 110 7.51 0.99 10.04
C VAL A 110 7.32 1.34 8.57
N ALA A 111 8.30 1.04 7.72
CA ALA A 111 8.20 1.29 6.28
C ALA A 111 7.03 0.52 5.66
N MET A 112 6.83 -0.75 6.03
CA MET A 112 5.70 -1.57 5.61
C MET A 112 4.36 -0.94 6.00
N GLY A 113 4.23 -0.47 7.25
CA GLY A 113 3.04 0.22 7.73
C GLY A 113 2.72 1.46 6.89
N ILE A 114 3.72 2.30 6.62
CA ILE A 114 3.56 3.49 5.77
C ILE A 114 3.11 3.09 4.35
N VAL A 115 3.72 2.08 3.76
CA VAL A 115 3.37 1.58 2.41
C VAL A 115 1.94 1.05 2.38
N ALA A 116 1.55 0.21 3.33
CA ALA A 116 0.21 -0.38 3.40
C ALA A 116 -0.86 0.71 3.57
N LEU A 117 -0.63 1.66 4.48
CA LEU A 117 -1.55 2.77 4.73
C LEU A 117 -1.64 3.72 3.52
N SER A 118 -0.51 4.05 2.89
CA SER A 118 -0.50 4.86 1.67
C SER A 118 -1.24 4.14 0.53
N GLY A 119 -1.17 2.80 0.46
CA GLY A 119 -1.95 2.00 -0.49
C GLY A 119 -3.46 2.15 -0.29
N ILE A 120 -3.93 2.07 0.96
CA ILE A 120 -5.35 2.27 1.31
C ILE A 120 -5.79 3.69 0.94
N ILE A 121 -4.97 4.70 1.26
CA ILE A 121 -5.24 6.09 0.89
C ILE A 121 -5.32 6.25 -0.63
N GLY A 122 -4.38 5.65 -1.37
CA GLY A 122 -4.37 5.67 -2.83
C GLY A 122 -5.65 5.06 -3.43
N GLN A 123 -6.15 3.99 -2.82
CA GLN A 123 -7.43 3.38 -3.23
C GLN A 123 -8.62 4.32 -2.98
N ALA A 124 -8.68 4.96 -1.82
CA ALA A 124 -9.73 5.92 -1.51
C ALA A 124 -9.71 7.12 -2.47
N VAL A 125 -8.52 7.67 -2.74
CA VAL A 125 -8.33 8.76 -3.71
C VAL A 125 -8.77 8.34 -5.10
N HIS A 126 -8.38 7.16 -5.56
CA HIS A 126 -8.78 6.63 -6.87
C HIS A 126 -10.30 6.45 -6.98
N TYR A 127 -10.94 5.90 -5.95
CA TYR A 127 -12.40 5.75 -5.93
C TYR A 127 -13.13 7.09 -6.00
N LEU A 128 -12.69 8.08 -5.22
CA LEU A 128 -13.27 9.42 -5.23
C LEU A 128 -13.07 10.13 -6.58
N ALA A 129 -11.87 10.02 -7.16
CA ALA A 129 -11.59 10.58 -8.48
C ALA A 129 -12.51 10.00 -9.56
N LEU A 130 -12.65 8.67 -9.59
CA LEU A 130 -13.56 8.00 -10.54
C LEU A 130 -15.02 8.42 -10.35
N ARG A 131 -15.45 8.61 -9.11
CA ARG A 131 -16.81 9.08 -8.82
C ARG A 131 -17.04 10.49 -9.36
N THR A 132 -16.12 11.41 -9.08
CA THR A 132 -16.20 12.81 -9.57
C THR A 132 -16.19 12.86 -11.11
N LEU A 133 -15.28 12.11 -11.76
CA LEU A 133 -15.21 12.04 -13.21
C LEU A 133 -16.50 11.50 -13.84
N ASN A 134 -17.13 10.49 -13.21
CA ASN A 134 -18.40 9.96 -13.68
C ASN A 134 -19.55 10.95 -13.52
N GLU A 135 -19.57 11.74 -12.45
CA GLU A 135 -20.56 12.80 -12.23
C GLU A 135 -20.39 13.93 -13.26
N GLU A 136 -19.17 14.40 -13.50
CA GLU A 136 -18.86 15.40 -14.52
C GLU A 136 -19.21 14.90 -15.93
N ARG A 137 -18.89 13.64 -16.24
CA ARG A 137 -19.29 13.03 -17.51
C ARG A 137 -20.80 13.07 -17.73
N ARG A 138 -21.58 12.72 -16.72
CA ARG A 138 -23.05 12.78 -16.79
C ARG A 138 -23.55 14.20 -17.04
N GLN A 139 -22.97 15.18 -16.37
CA GLN A 139 -23.35 16.59 -16.53
C GLN A 139 -23.03 17.10 -17.95
N LEU A 140 -21.85 16.78 -18.49
CA LEU A 140 -21.46 17.15 -19.86
C LEU A 140 -22.40 16.53 -20.90
N LEU A 141 -22.75 15.25 -20.75
CA LEU A 141 -23.69 14.58 -21.64
C LEU A 141 -25.12 15.17 -21.56
N GLN A 142 -25.56 15.56 -20.36
CA GLN A 142 -26.85 16.25 -20.17
C GLN A 142 -26.88 17.65 -20.80
N GLN A 143 -25.73 18.31 -20.87
CA GLN A 143 -25.58 19.62 -21.55
C GLN A 143 -25.46 19.49 -23.08
N GLY A 144 -25.58 18.27 -23.63
CA GLY A 144 -25.53 18.03 -25.06
C GLY A 144 -24.14 17.96 -25.66
N VAL A 145 -23.11 17.88 -24.81
CA VAL A 145 -21.72 17.66 -25.28
C VAL A 145 -21.58 16.28 -25.84
N SER A 146 -20.91 16.13 -27.00
CA SER A 146 -20.71 14.82 -27.61
C SER A 146 -19.89 13.89 -26.70
N PRO A 147 -20.13 12.55 -26.74
CA PRO A 147 -19.37 11.60 -25.90
C PRO A 147 -17.86 11.69 -26.10
N VAL A 148 -17.41 11.94 -27.33
CA VAL A 148 -15.98 12.05 -27.67
C VAL A 148 -15.38 13.32 -27.05
N GLU A 149 -16.07 14.43 -27.13
CA GLU A 149 -15.62 15.71 -26.55
C GLU A 149 -15.65 15.66 -25.01
N ALA A 150 -16.63 15.01 -24.42
CA ALA A 150 -16.69 14.77 -22.98
C ALA A 150 -15.48 13.93 -22.51
N GLU A 151 -15.10 12.88 -23.24
CA GLU A 151 -13.92 12.07 -22.91
C GLU A 151 -12.61 12.87 -23.02
N VAL A 152 -12.46 13.72 -24.03
CA VAL A 152 -11.28 14.58 -24.19
C VAL A 152 -11.15 15.55 -23.02
N ARG A 153 -12.25 16.20 -22.62
CA ARG A 153 -12.26 17.13 -21.47
C ARG A 153 -11.96 16.41 -20.16
N LEU A 154 -12.53 15.23 -19.95
CA LEU A 154 -12.29 14.43 -18.73
C LEU A 154 -10.86 13.89 -18.66
N HIS A 155 -10.26 13.54 -19.81
CA HIS A 155 -8.87 13.10 -19.85
C HIS A 155 -7.90 14.22 -19.41
N ASP A 156 -8.17 15.46 -19.79
CA ASP A 156 -7.38 16.63 -19.38
C ASP A 156 -7.50 16.89 -17.87
N VAL A 157 -8.70 16.74 -17.31
CA VAL A 157 -8.95 16.85 -15.86
C VAL A 157 -8.25 15.72 -15.09
N ALA A 158 -8.37 14.47 -15.56
CA ALA A 158 -7.75 13.31 -14.92
C ALA A 158 -6.22 13.36 -14.94
N SER A 159 -5.62 13.90 -16.01
CA SER A 159 -4.16 14.01 -16.14
C SER A 159 -3.54 15.06 -15.20
N ARG A 160 -4.34 16.00 -14.70
CA ARG A 160 -3.93 17.10 -13.81
C ARG A 160 -4.10 16.80 -12.32
N GLU A 161 -4.49 15.59 -11.94
CA GLU A 161 -4.71 15.29 -10.52
C GLU A 161 -3.38 15.24 -9.75
N GLU A 162 -3.00 16.37 -9.17
CA GLU A 162 -1.84 16.52 -8.28
C GLU A 162 -1.85 15.52 -7.11
N THR A 163 -3.03 15.16 -6.62
CA THR A 163 -3.21 14.23 -5.52
C THR A 163 -2.62 12.86 -5.81
N PHE A 164 -2.81 12.36 -7.04
CA PHE A 164 -2.27 11.07 -7.45
C PHE A 164 -0.75 11.11 -7.61
N ARG A 165 -0.21 12.24 -8.07
CA ARG A 165 1.24 12.45 -8.17
C ARG A 165 1.90 12.48 -6.79
N VAL A 166 1.32 13.22 -5.84
CA VAL A 166 1.84 13.30 -4.47
C VAL A 166 1.81 11.91 -3.79
N TRP A 167 0.72 11.16 -3.99
CA TRP A 167 0.64 9.79 -3.50
C TRP A 167 1.73 8.90 -4.09
N GLN A 168 1.98 8.94 -5.40
CA GLN A 168 3.03 8.16 -6.04
C GLN A 168 4.43 8.52 -5.54
N LEU A 169 4.69 9.79 -5.24
CA LEU A 169 5.97 10.27 -4.71
C LEU A 169 6.28 9.72 -3.32
N ILE A 170 5.28 9.29 -2.57
CA ILE A 170 5.45 8.67 -1.25
C ILE A 170 5.45 7.15 -1.35
N HIS A 171 4.44 6.59 -2.00
CA HIS A 171 4.20 5.14 -2.05
C HIS A 171 5.36 4.38 -2.70
N ALA A 172 5.84 4.81 -3.85
CA ALA A 172 6.88 4.09 -4.60
C ALA A 172 8.26 4.11 -3.90
N PRO A 173 8.80 5.25 -3.44
CA PRO A 173 10.07 5.26 -2.71
C PRO A 173 10.01 4.52 -1.39
N MET A 174 8.90 4.62 -0.65
CA MET A 174 8.73 3.87 0.61
C MET A 174 8.63 2.37 0.39
N THR A 175 8.03 1.93 -0.72
CA THR A 175 8.02 0.52 -1.12
C THR A 175 9.44 0.03 -1.43
N LEU A 176 10.25 0.83 -2.12
CA LEU A 176 11.65 0.49 -2.39
C LEU A 176 12.46 0.39 -1.10
N LEU A 177 12.34 1.37 -0.21
CA LEU A 177 13.00 1.36 1.10
C LEU A 177 12.60 0.11 1.90
N PHE A 178 11.31 -0.20 1.97
CA PHE A 178 10.82 -1.41 2.62
C PHE A 178 11.47 -2.67 2.05
N MET A 179 11.53 -2.81 0.73
CA MET A 179 12.15 -3.99 0.10
C MET A 179 13.64 -4.11 0.38
N VAL A 180 14.37 -2.99 0.40
CA VAL A 180 15.80 -3.01 0.78
C VAL A 180 15.95 -3.51 2.23
N LEU A 181 15.14 -3.02 3.16
CA LEU A 181 15.17 -3.43 4.55
C LEU A 181 14.78 -4.91 4.73
N VAL A 182 13.81 -5.41 3.95
CA VAL A 182 13.43 -6.83 3.94
C VAL A 182 14.60 -7.70 3.45
N VAL A 183 15.27 -7.31 2.37
CA VAL A 183 16.44 -8.04 1.86
C VAL A 183 17.55 -8.06 2.93
N LEU A 184 17.85 -6.94 3.55
CA LEU A 184 18.85 -6.85 4.63
C LEU A 184 18.46 -7.72 5.82
N HIS A 185 17.17 -7.75 6.19
CA HIS A 185 16.67 -8.62 7.26
C HIS A 185 16.83 -10.10 6.92
N VAL A 186 16.39 -10.53 5.74
CA VAL A 186 16.47 -11.93 5.29
C VAL A 186 17.94 -12.39 5.19
N VAL A 187 18.78 -11.59 4.55
CA VAL A 187 20.21 -11.87 4.42
C VAL A 187 20.86 -11.94 5.81
N GLY A 188 20.57 -10.98 6.67
CA GLY A 188 21.09 -10.97 8.04
C GLY A 188 20.69 -12.20 8.84
N THR A 189 19.43 -12.63 8.75
CA THR A 189 18.97 -13.84 9.44
C THR A 189 19.59 -15.11 8.87
N MET A 190 19.81 -15.21 7.57
CA MET A 190 20.48 -16.37 6.95
C MET A 190 21.95 -16.47 7.33
N PHE A 191 22.67 -15.35 7.49
CA PHE A 191 24.10 -15.38 7.82
C PHE A 191 24.40 -15.41 9.32
N PHE A 192 23.55 -14.79 10.14
CA PHE A 192 23.80 -14.59 11.58
C PHE A 192 22.77 -15.27 12.48
N GLY A 193 21.62 -15.68 11.95
CA GLY A 193 20.50 -16.18 12.75
C GLY A 193 20.53 -17.69 13.03
N GLY A 194 21.45 -18.45 12.46
CA GLY A 194 21.52 -19.92 12.62
C GLY A 194 20.15 -20.57 12.35
N LEU A 195 19.93 -21.05 11.15
CA LEU A 195 18.78 -21.90 10.81
C LEU A 195 18.85 -23.22 11.55
#